data_7f0d3e7a0eb6403da204de4ebe3ff66e
#
_entry.id   7f0d3e7a0eb6403da204de4ebe3ff66e
#
_cell.length_a   1.000
_cell.length_b   1.000
_cell.length_c   1.000
_cell.angle_alpha   90.00
_cell.angle_beta   90.00
_cell.angle_gamma   90.00
#
_symmetry.space_group_name_H-M   'P 1'
#
loop_
_entity.id
_entity.type
_entity.pdbx_description
1 polymer ?
#
loop_
_entity_poly.entity_id
_entity_poly.type
_entity_poly.pdbx_seq_one_letter_code
_entity_poly.pdbx_strand_id
1 'polypeptide(L)'
;MITYVLGQVAIPYFTLLISMSLLFVSAIIWMVILTKKNFSIIETLVFCSFYLISPIYIFQFNFVNQAIGIGIGFVLTSLAIYHFSLILNHDCEKFKNYVASIVYLFLCIGIYQSFIILFAEGVIFLLILEQLKNIKTNLKVIISILTKILFVSLAALIGYLLISKVIYIFIGESHYLANVYEGWHSNSFSEVIKHLLLYFANILISPLSFTYVLASLLLICFVRKFSLIIMLALLGCLALPFAFAVFLGAPIPLRILFPIPLSIAIVMLLIFRVTSNKKLIIAIACLCLFVNFKQICQLTYSQNMVQKYNEYNLEHLYSILHDKFGNKLYNTPVVFIASPKADNSFYIRHIYSEPFYFNSDEDFLSNVFPDKMWQTSSINHRVYYFMQWLGLFYKLPTEQQIELGKQISPSLAIFPEKGSITKKNNIIFVKLSE
;
A
#
# COMPACT_ATOMS: atom_id res chain seq x y z
N MET A 1 0.69 -17.18 -8.08
CA MET A 1 0.87 -18.47 -7.37
C MET A 1 -0.24 -18.73 -6.33
N ILE A 2 -0.51 -17.84 -5.40
CA ILE A 2 -1.59 -18.01 -4.38
C ILE A 2 -2.97 -18.08 -5.04
N THR A 3 -3.27 -17.24 -6.03
CA THR A 3 -4.48 -17.26 -6.84
C THR A 3 -4.64 -18.57 -7.66
N TYR A 4 -3.54 -19.23 -8.01
CA TYR A 4 -3.56 -20.53 -8.68
C TYR A 4 -3.94 -21.65 -7.71
N VAL A 5 -3.52 -21.58 -6.45
CA VAL A 5 -3.78 -22.58 -5.40
C VAL A 5 -5.20 -22.44 -4.83
N LEU A 6 -5.72 -21.22 -4.75
CA LEU A 6 -7.05 -20.92 -4.18
C LEU A 6 -8.17 -20.87 -5.25
N GLY A 7 -7.84 -21.19 -6.53
CA GLY A 7 -8.73 -20.91 -7.64
C GLY A 7 -8.71 -19.41 -8.02
N GLN A 8 -9.05 -19.08 -9.25
CA GLN A 8 -9.01 -17.69 -9.74
C GLN A 8 -10.13 -16.80 -9.17
N VAL A 9 -10.82 -17.25 -8.13
CA VAL A 9 -11.92 -16.51 -7.51
C VAL A 9 -11.37 -15.78 -6.29
N ALA A 10 -11.35 -14.45 -6.33
CA ALA A 10 -11.09 -13.63 -5.16
C ALA A 10 -12.24 -13.80 -4.17
N ILE A 11 -11.93 -14.23 -2.94
CA ILE A 11 -12.89 -14.30 -1.83
C ILE A 11 -12.54 -13.16 -0.86
N PRO A 12 -13.17 -11.96 -0.99
CA PRO A 12 -12.70 -10.74 -0.34
C PRO A 12 -12.53 -10.87 1.17
N TYR A 13 -13.53 -11.41 1.86
CA TYR A 13 -13.49 -11.54 3.32
C TYR A 13 -12.44 -12.55 3.79
N PHE A 14 -12.27 -13.65 3.07
CA PHE A 14 -11.28 -14.67 3.39
C PHE A 14 -9.85 -14.17 3.18
N THR A 15 -9.59 -13.48 2.06
CA THR A 15 -8.27 -12.89 1.78
C THR A 15 -7.92 -11.81 2.79
N LEU A 16 -8.88 -10.97 3.17
CA LEU A 16 -8.69 -9.95 4.19
C LEU A 16 -8.38 -10.57 5.56
N LEU A 17 -9.13 -11.60 5.98
CA LEU A 17 -8.92 -12.30 7.24
C LEU A 17 -7.52 -12.91 7.30
N ILE A 18 -7.08 -13.61 6.26
CA ILE A 18 -5.72 -14.18 6.19
C ILE A 18 -4.67 -13.07 6.26
N SER A 19 -4.86 -11.98 5.52
CA SER A 19 -3.88 -10.88 5.48
C SER A 19 -3.73 -10.20 6.84
N MET A 20 -4.83 -9.97 7.55
CA MET A 20 -4.82 -9.43 8.90
C MET A 20 -4.19 -10.43 9.90
N SER A 21 -4.46 -11.73 9.76
CA SER A 21 -3.84 -12.77 10.59
C SER A 21 -2.33 -12.81 10.39
N LEU A 22 -1.85 -12.67 9.15
CA LEU A 22 -0.42 -12.60 8.84
C LEU A 22 0.23 -11.32 9.40
N LEU A 23 -0.45 -10.18 9.32
CA LEU A 23 0.02 -8.95 9.96
C LEU A 23 0.12 -9.13 11.49
N PHE A 24 -0.82 -9.83 12.10
CA PHE A 24 -0.78 -10.18 13.52
C PHE A 24 0.41 -11.11 13.85
N VAL A 25 0.69 -12.12 13.01
CA VAL A 25 1.90 -12.96 13.14
C VAL A 25 3.17 -12.12 13.06
N SER A 26 3.23 -11.14 12.16
CA SER A 26 4.34 -10.17 12.08
C SER A 26 4.51 -9.40 13.41
N ALA A 27 3.41 -8.96 14.03
CA ALA A 27 3.46 -8.31 15.35
C ALA A 27 3.97 -9.23 16.46
N ILE A 28 3.62 -10.52 16.43
CA ILE A 28 4.18 -11.51 17.37
C ILE A 28 5.70 -11.63 17.21
N ILE A 29 6.21 -11.61 16.00
CA ILE A 29 7.68 -11.63 15.76
C ILE A 29 8.32 -10.36 16.36
N TRP A 30 7.68 -9.19 16.21
CA TRP A 30 8.13 -7.96 16.87
C TRP A 30 8.10 -8.07 18.40
N MET A 31 7.05 -8.69 18.98
CA MET A 31 7.00 -8.96 20.42
C MET A 31 8.21 -9.78 20.87
N VAL A 32 8.59 -10.82 20.12
CA VAL A 32 9.77 -11.64 20.42
C VAL A 32 11.06 -10.81 20.36
N ILE A 33 11.21 -9.94 19.34
CA ILE A 33 12.38 -9.05 19.23
C ILE A 33 12.46 -8.13 20.44
N LEU A 34 11.36 -7.47 20.81
CA LEU A 34 11.31 -6.51 21.91
C LEU A 34 11.54 -7.18 23.26
N THR A 35 10.93 -8.34 23.50
CA THR A 35 11.13 -9.12 24.75
C THR A 35 12.59 -9.52 24.92
N LYS A 36 13.26 -9.99 23.86
CA LYS A 36 14.71 -10.28 23.87
C LYS A 36 15.57 -9.02 24.14
N LYS A 37 15.05 -7.83 23.93
CA LYS A 37 15.71 -6.55 24.21
C LYS A 37 15.26 -5.92 25.56
N ASN A 38 14.65 -6.70 26.45
CA ASN A 38 14.21 -6.34 27.80
C ASN A 38 13.14 -5.21 27.83
N PHE A 39 12.19 -5.24 26.92
CA PHE A 39 10.99 -4.42 27.00
C PHE A 39 9.92 -5.12 27.85
N SER A 40 9.21 -4.35 28.64
CA SER A 40 8.06 -4.84 29.41
C SER A 40 6.88 -5.20 28.49
N ILE A 41 5.97 -6.01 28.99
CA ILE A 41 4.74 -6.39 28.27
C ILE A 41 3.95 -5.13 27.86
N ILE A 42 3.84 -4.12 28.75
CA ILE A 42 3.09 -2.89 28.45
C ILE A 42 3.77 -2.10 27.31
N GLU A 43 5.10 -1.95 27.36
CA GLU A 43 5.86 -1.30 26.27
C GLU A 43 5.64 -2.03 24.94
N THR A 44 5.68 -3.35 24.95
CA THR A 44 5.46 -4.18 23.76
C THR A 44 4.03 -4.06 23.25
N LEU A 45 3.03 -4.00 24.13
CA LEU A 45 1.63 -3.78 23.74
C LEU A 45 1.43 -2.41 23.12
N VAL A 46 2.04 -1.33 23.66
CA VAL A 46 2.00 0.00 23.06
C VAL A 46 2.54 -0.05 21.62
N PHE A 47 3.70 -0.68 21.41
CA PHE A 47 4.27 -0.84 20.07
C PHE A 47 3.33 -1.59 19.13
N CYS A 48 2.88 -2.79 19.52
CA CYS A 48 2.05 -3.64 18.69
C CYS A 48 0.70 -2.99 18.35
N SER A 49 0.12 -2.21 19.28
CA SER A 49 -1.15 -1.51 19.03
C SER A 49 -1.01 -0.49 17.92
N PHE A 50 0.04 0.34 17.92
CA PHE A 50 0.27 1.29 16.83
C PHE A 50 0.71 0.63 15.53
N TYR A 51 1.43 -0.48 15.61
CA TYR A 51 1.83 -1.25 14.45
C TYR A 51 0.63 -1.91 13.75
N LEU A 52 -0.36 -2.40 14.51
CA LEU A 52 -1.51 -3.13 13.97
C LEU A 52 -2.67 -2.21 13.57
N ILE A 53 -2.96 -1.18 14.38
CA ILE A 53 -4.15 -0.34 14.22
C ILE A 53 -3.78 0.94 13.47
N SER A 54 -3.76 0.83 12.13
CA SER A 54 -3.50 1.97 11.26
C SER A 54 -4.44 1.99 10.06
N PRO A 55 -5.06 3.15 9.74
CA PRO A 55 -5.94 3.29 8.58
C PRO A 55 -5.21 3.09 7.24
N ILE A 56 -3.89 3.27 7.20
CA ILE A 56 -3.09 3.12 5.97
C ILE A 56 -3.13 1.69 5.43
N TYR A 57 -3.24 0.68 6.28
CA TYR A 57 -3.34 -0.72 5.83
C TYR A 57 -4.59 -1.00 5.00
N ILE A 58 -5.66 -0.23 5.20
CA ILE A 58 -6.90 -0.41 4.43
C ILE A 58 -6.65 -0.20 2.94
N PHE A 59 -5.84 0.81 2.57
CA PHE A 59 -5.49 1.06 1.17
C PHE A 59 -4.73 -0.10 0.52
N GLN A 60 -3.96 -0.86 1.28
CA GLN A 60 -3.22 -2.00 0.77
C GLN A 60 -4.04 -3.29 0.78
N PHE A 61 -4.81 -3.55 1.84
CA PHE A 61 -5.58 -4.77 1.97
C PHE A 61 -6.85 -4.80 1.13
N ASN A 62 -7.29 -3.65 0.64
CA ASN A 62 -8.38 -3.57 -0.33
C ASN A 62 -8.02 -4.11 -1.71
N PHE A 63 -6.74 -4.22 -2.03
CA PHE A 63 -6.27 -4.96 -3.19
C PHE A 63 -6.34 -6.47 -2.90
N VAL A 64 -7.53 -7.04 -3.01
CA VAL A 64 -7.86 -8.43 -2.61
C VAL A 64 -6.90 -9.44 -3.25
N ASN A 65 -6.52 -9.23 -4.52
CA ASN A 65 -5.57 -10.05 -5.26
C ASN A 65 -4.14 -10.02 -4.71
N GLN A 66 -3.74 -8.94 -4.04
CA GLN A 66 -2.41 -8.75 -3.47
C GLN A 66 -2.39 -8.90 -1.94
N ALA A 67 -3.54 -8.80 -1.29
CA ALA A 67 -3.65 -8.70 0.17
C ALA A 67 -2.91 -9.82 0.93
N ILE A 68 -3.08 -11.09 0.52
CA ILE A 68 -2.37 -12.22 1.14
C ILE A 68 -0.86 -12.11 0.92
N GLY A 69 -0.43 -11.76 -0.30
CA GLY A 69 1.00 -11.53 -0.59
C GLY A 69 1.60 -10.47 0.31
N ILE A 70 0.89 -9.35 0.50
CA ILE A 70 1.32 -8.27 1.40
C ILE A 70 1.38 -8.76 2.86
N GLY A 71 0.39 -9.54 3.32
CA GLY A 71 0.44 -10.17 4.64
C GLY A 71 1.68 -11.05 4.83
N ILE A 72 2.00 -11.88 3.83
CA ILE A 72 3.24 -12.69 3.81
C ILE A 72 4.47 -11.78 3.83
N GLY A 73 4.48 -10.68 3.07
CA GLY A 73 5.58 -9.71 3.05
C GLY A 73 5.86 -9.09 4.43
N PHE A 74 4.83 -8.77 5.22
CA PHE A 74 5.01 -8.32 6.60
C PHE A 74 5.69 -9.38 7.49
N VAL A 75 5.29 -10.64 7.38
CA VAL A 75 5.91 -11.75 8.13
C VAL A 75 7.36 -11.93 7.72
N LEU A 76 7.65 -12.00 6.41
CA LEU A 76 8.99 -12.18 5.89
C LEU A 76 9.92 -11.03 6.28
N THR A 77 9.43 -9.78 6.22
CA THR A 77 10.22 -8.61 6.64
C THR A 77 10.53 -8.67 8.14
N SER A 78 9.56 -9.02 8.97
CA SER A 78 9.79 -9.18 10.42
C SER A 78 10.76 -10.31 10.73
N LEU A 79 10.73 -11.42 9.98
CA LEU A 79 11.72 -12.49 10.08
C LEU A 79 13.11 -12.04 9.63
N ALA A 80 13.20 -11.28 8.54
CA ALA A 80 14.47 -10.71 8.10
C ALA A 80 15.10 -9.82 9.18
N ILE A 81 14.30 -8.96 9.82
CA ILE A 81 14.72 -8.09 10.93
C ILE A 81 15.08 -8.92 12.16
N TYR A 82 14.32 -9.97 12.49
CA TYR A 82 14.64 -10.88 13.59
C TYR A 82 16.02 -11.52 13.40
N HIS A 83 16.28 -12.13 12.24
CA HIS A 83 17.59 -12.72 11.94
C HIS A 83 18.69 -11.67 11.92
N PHE A 84 18.41 -10.48 11.40
CA PHE A 84 19.36 -9.37 11.48
C PHE A 84 19.67 -8.97 12.93
N SER A 85 18.70 -8.99 13.83
CA SER A 85 18.89 -8.73 15.25
C SER A 85 19.83 -9.73 15.94
N LEU A 86 19.83 -11.01 15.48
CA LEU A 86 20.74 -12.05 15.96
C LEU A 86 22.18 -11.81 15.47
N ILE A 87 22.36 -11.28 14.24
CA ILE A 87 23.70 -10.89 13.74
C ILE A 87 24.31 -9.78 14.62
N LEU A 88 23.50 -8.86 15.14
CA LEU A 88 23.96 -7.80 16.02
C LEU A 88 24.37 -8.30 17.41
N ASN A 89 23.74 -9.34 17.91
CA ASN A 89 24.00 -9.90 19.26
C ASN A 89 25.25 -10.83 19.34
N HIS A 90 26.02 -10.96 18.28
CA HIS A 90 27.24 -11.81 18.24
C HIS A 90 27.00 -13.32 18.46
N ASP A 91 25.81 -13.84 18.13
CA ASP A 91 25.50 -15.27 18.22
C ASP A 91 26.36 -16.13 17.27
N CYS A 92 26.67 -17.38 17.70
CA CYS A 92 27.62 -18.27 17.03
C CYS A 92 27.26 -18.66 15.58
N GLU A 93 26.01 -18.55 15.15
CA GLU A 93 25.53 -18.92 13.81
C GLU A 93 25.39 -17.74 12.84
N LYS A 94 26.34 -16.82 12.83
CA LYS A 94 26.28 -15.58 12.02
C LYS A 94 25.95 -15.82 10.54
N PHE A 95 26.57 -16.80 9.91
CA PHE A 95 26.38 -17.07 8.48
C PHE A 95 24.92 -17.46 8.15
N LYS A 96 24.32 -18.38 8.94
CA LYS A 96 22.91 -18.78 8.76
C LYS A 96 21.96 -17.58 8.89
N ASN A 97 22.22 -16.70 9.87
CA ASN A 97 21.40 -15.51 10.08
C ASN A 97 21.54 -14.50 8.95
N TYR A 98 22.74 -14.32 8.37
CA TYR A 98 22.91 -13.49 7.16
C TYR A 98 22.12 -14.06 5.98
N VAL A 99 22.27 -15.35 5.70
CA VAL A 99 21.55 -16.02 4.60
C VAL A 99 20.03 -15.91 4.82
N ALA A 100 19.55 -16.20 6.02
CA ALA A 100 18.12 -16.09 6.34
C ALA A 100 17.59 -14.66 6.14
N SER A 101 18.31 -13.64 6.66
CA SER A 101 17.89 -12.24 6.51
C SER A 101 17.86 -11.83 5.04
N ILE A 102 18.88 -12.20 4.24
CA ILE A 102 18.93 -11.91 2.80
C ILE A 102 17.80 -12.61 2.06
N VAL A 103 17.55 -13.90 2.31
CA VAL A 103 16.49 -14.66 1.63
C VAL A 103 15.11 -14.09 1.94
N TYR A 104 14.80 -13.83 3.21
CA TYR A 104 13.52 -13.25 3.59
C TYR A 104 13.33 -11.84 2.98
N LEU A 105 14.37 -11.00 3.00
CA LEU A 105 14.30 -9.67 2.39
C LEU A 105 14.13 -9.75 0.87
N PHE A 106 14.86 -10.64 0.20
CA PHE A 106 14.72 -10.91 -1.22
C PHE A 106 13.29 -11.32 -1.59
N LEU A 107 12.70 -12.26 -0.85
CA LEU A 107 11.34 -12.74 -1.09
C LEU A 107 10.31 -11.62 -0.89
N CYS A 108 10.44 -10.79 0.15
CA CYS A 108 9.48 -9.73 0.39
C CYS A 108 9.61 -8.57 -0.63
N ILE A 109 10.82 -8.23 -1.12
CA ILE A 109 11.01 -7.29 -2.22
C ILE A 109 10.36 -7.82 -3.50
N GLY A 110 10.43 -9.13 -3.76
CA GLY A 110 9.75 -9.80 -4.87
C GLY A 110 8.22 -9.76 -4.78
N ILE A 111 7.65 -9.66 -3.57
CA ILE A 111 6.21 -9.45 -3.37
C ILE A 111 5.86 -7.98 -3.62
N TYR A 112 6.59 -7.06 -2.98
CA TYR A 112 6.35 -5.62 -3.11
C TYR A 112 7.59 -4.83 -2.70
N GLN A 113 8.11 -4.00 -3.60
CA GLN A 113 9.40 -3.31 -3.41
C GLN A 113 9.45 -2.43 -2.16
N SER A 114 8.31 -1.89 -1.72
CA SER A 114 8.26 -1.00 -0.53
C SER A 114 8.62 -1.70 0.78
N PHE A 115 8.67 -3.04 0.82
CA PHE A 115 9.16 -3.77 2.00
C PHE A 115 10.63 -3.48 2.32
N ILE A 116 11.42 -3.00 1.36
CA ILE A 116 12.79 -2.55 1.64
C ILE A 116 12.82 -1.37 2.61
N ILE A 117 11.82 -0.47 2.51
CA ILE A 117 11.67 0.67 3.43
C ILE A 117 11.30 0.17 4.83
N LEU A 118 10.34 -0.76 4.92
CA LEU A 118 9.93 -1.35 6.20
C LEU A 118 11.09 -2.08 6.87
N PHE A 119 11.92 -2.79 6.10
CA PHE A 119 13.16 -3.41 6.60
C PHE A 119 14.14 -2.37 7.10
N ALA A 120 14.39 -1.29 6.33
CA ALA A 120 15.30 -0.22 6.72
C ALA A 120 14.86 0.45 8.03
N GLU A 121 13.56 0.77 8.19
CA GLU A 121 13.02 1.29 9.45
C GLU A 121 13.24 0.34 10.62
N GLY A 122 12.94 -0.95 10.43
CA GLY A 122 13.15 -1.95 11.46
C GLY A 122 14.60 -2.07 11.89
N VAL A 123 15.54 -1.97 10.96
CA VAL A 123 16.97 -2.03 11.28
C VAL A 123 17.45 -0.73 11.93
N ILE A 124 16.98 0.44 11.50
CA ILE A 124 17.25 1.70 12.24
C ILE A 124 16.72 1.62 13.66
N PHE A 125 15.55 1.00 13.85
CA PHE A 125 15.01 0.76 15.18
C PHE A 125 15.93 -0.14 16.01
N LEU A 126 16.46 -1.22 15.45
CA LEU A 126 17.47 -2.04 16.14
C LEU A 126 18.73 -1.24 16.53
N LEU A 127 19.17 -0.31 15.66
CA LEU A 127 20.26 0.62 15.98
C LEU A 127 19.92 1.49 17.20
N ILE A 128 18.72 2.06 17.25
CA ILE A 128 18.26 2.85 18.37
C ILE A 128 18.27 2.00 19.65
N LEU A 129 17.81 0.73 19.59
CA LEU A 129 17.80 -0.18 20.72
C LEU A 129 19.21 -0.50 21.24
N GLU A 130 20.18 -0.67 20.36
CA GLU A 130 21.59 -0.86 20.76
C GLU A 130 22.18 0.41 21.38
N GLN A 131 21.84 1.60 20.88
CA GLN A 131 22.25 2.89 21.44
C GLN A 131 21.68 3.11 22.83
N LEU A 132 20.44 2.69 23.11
CA LEU A 132 19.83 2.80 24.43
C LEU A 132 20.51 1.92 25.49
N LYS A 133 21.15 0.81 25.07
CA LYS A 133 21.91 -0.06 25.97
C LYS A 133 23.29 0.51 26.32
N ASN A 134 23.95 1.11 25.33
CA ASN A 134 25.34 1.54 25.41
C ASN A 134 25.43 3.08 25.29
N ILE A 135 25.46 3.79 26.42
CA ILE A 135 25.53 5.27 26.48
C ILE A 135 26.79 5.83 25.75
N LYS A 136 27.84 5.04 25.56
CA LYS A 136 29.07 5.40 24.82
C LYS A 136 29.25 4.56 23.57
N THR A 137 28.33 4.65 22.61
CA THR A 137 28.56 3.96 21.35
C THR A 137 29.66 4.60 20.54
N ASN A 138 30.66 3.82 20.26
CA ASN A 138 31.75 4.22 19.39
C ASN A 138 31.22 4.31 17.94
N LEU A 139 31.61 5.36 17.21
CA LEU A 139 31.29 5.55 15.79
C LEU A 139 31.61 4.28 14.96
N LYS A 140 32.65 3.53 15.32
CA LYS A 140 33.00 2.24 14.69
C LYS A 140 31.87 1.21 14.76
N VAL A 141 31.11 1.16 15.85
CA VAL A 141 29.97 0.24 16.00
C VAL A 141 28.84 0.62 15.04
N ILE A 142 28.52 1.93 14.96
CA ILE A 142 27.50 2.43 14.04
C ILE A 142 27.90 2.10 12.59
N ILE A 143 29.13 2.41 12.19
CA ILE A 143 29.63 2.11 10.85
C ILE A 143 29.54 0.61 10.56
N SER A 144 29.96 -0.25 11.51
CA SER A 144 29.85 -1.70 11.36
C SER A 144 28.42 -2.17 11.13
N ILE A 145 27.44 -1.60 11.86
CA ILE A 145 26.04 -1.95 11.68
C ILE A 145 25.53 -1.46 10.32
N LEU A 146 25.85 -0.23 9.93
CA LEU A 146 25.48 0.33 8.62
C LEU A 146 26.07 -0.50 7.47
N THR A 147 27.30 -0.95 7.58
CA THR A 147 27.93 -1.85 6.59
C THR A 147 27.18 -3.18 6.47
N LYS A 148 26.76 -3.78 7.60
CA LYS A 148 25.95 -5.01 7.59
C LYS A 148 24.58 -4.80 6.94
N ILE A 149 23.91 -3.67 7.23
CA ILE A 149 22.65 -3.29 6.60
C ILE A 149 22.83 -3.20 5.09
N LEU A 150 23.82 -2.43 4.67
CA LEU A 150 24.11 -2.22 3.25
C LEU A 150 24.39 -3.56 2.55
N PHE A 151 25.19 -4.43 3.16
CA PHE A 151 25.48 -5.75 2.63
C PHE A 151 24.22 -6.60 2.43
N VAL A 152 23.37 -6.72 3.47
CA VAL A 152 22.13 -7.52 3.41
C VAL A 152 21.18 -6.95 2.37
N SER A 153 20.99 -5.62 2.36
CA SER A 153 20.08 -4.96 1.43
C SER A 153 20.56 -5.05 -0.02
N LEU A 154 21.84 -4.84 -0.28
CA LEU A 154 22.41 -4.98 -1.63
C LEU A 154 22.36 -6.42 -2.13
N ALA A 155 22.71 -7.40 -1.28
CA ALA A 155 22.65 -8.81 -1.68
C ALA A 155 21.20 -9.23 -2.03
N ALA A 156 20.20 -8.82 -1.24
CA ALA A 156 18.79 -9.09 -1.51
C ALA A 156 18.31 -8.39 -2.79
N LEU A 157 18.69 -7.13 -3.00
CA LEU A 157 18.34 -6.35 -4.18
C LEU A 157 18.96 -6.92 -5.46
N ILE A 158 20.25 -7.29 -5.43
CA ILE A 158 20.92 -7.93 -6.56
C ILE A 158 20.23 -9.25 -6.91
N GLY A 159 19.91 -10.09 -5.90
CA GLY A 159 19.16 -11.33 -6.10
C GLY A 159 17.79 -11.07 -6.76
N TYR A 160 17.07 -10.06 -6.30
CA TYR A 160 15.78 -9.66 -6.89
C TYR A 160 15.94 -9.21 -8.34
N LEU A 161 16.91 -8.34 -8.64
CA LEU A 161 17.16 -7.84 -10.01
C LEU A 161 17.55 -8.96 -10.98
N LEU A 162 18.37 -9.91 -10.53
CA LEU A 162 18.77 -11.06 -11.35
C LEU A 162 17.56 -11.95 -11.69
N ILE A 163 16.73 -12.29 -10.70
CA ILE A 163 15.53 -13.11 -10.95
C ILE A 163 14.48 -12.34 -11.76
N SER A 164 14.31 -11.04 -11.53
CA SER A 164 13.41 -10.21 -12.35
C SER A 164 13.83 -10.20 -13.83
N LYS A 165 15.13 -10.10 -14.12
CA LYS A 165 15.63 -10.21 -15.50
C LYS A 165 15.33 -11.57 -16.14
N VAL A 166 15.49 -12.66 -15.39
CA VAL A 166 15.13 -14.00 -15.87
C VAL A 166 13.63 -14.09 -16.17
N ILE A 167 12.79 -13.58 -15.28
CA ILE A 167 11.33 -13.56 -15.46
C ILE A 167 10.94 -12.73 -16.69
N TYR A 168 11.55 -11.57 -16.91
CA TYR A 168 11.28 -10.71 -18.08
C TYR A 168 11.59 -11.39 -19.42
N ILE A 169 12.55 -12.30 -19.48
CA ILE A 169 12.82 -13.09 -20.70
C ILE A 169 11.59 -13.94 -21.08
N PHE A 170 10.81 -14.43 -20.11
CA PHE A 170 9.66 -15.28 -20.35
C PHE A 170 8.32 -14.54 -20.49
N ILE A 171 8.17 -13.40 -19.80
CA ILE A 171 6.88 -12.69 -19.69
C ILE A 171 6.89 -11.35 -20.46
N GLY A 172 8.06 -10.79 -20.75
CA GLY A 172 8.25 -9.45 -21.29
C GLY A 172 8.41 -8.40 -20.20
N GLU A 173 8.99 -7.25 -20.55
CA GLU A 173 9.22 -6.13 -19.62
C GLU A 173 7.94 -5.34 -19.36
N SER A 174 7.73 -4.96 -18.11
CA SER A 174 6.68 -4.03 -17.73
C SER A 174 7.29 -2.64 -17.51
N HIS A 175 6.88 -1.68 -18.32
CA HIS A 175 7.29 -0.28 -18.19
C HIS A 175 6.32 0.54 -17.32
N TYR A 176 5.39 -0.10 -16.59
CA TYR A 176 4.35 0.58 -15.83
C TYR A 176 4.90 1.60 -14.82
N LEU A 177 5.90 1.22 -14.01
CA LEU A 177 6.47 2.11 -13.01
C LEU A 177 7.15 3.33 -13.66
N ALA A 178 7.93 3.11 -14.71
CA ALA A 178 8.61 4.17 -15.43
C ALA A 178 7.58 5.13 -16.08
N ASN A 179 6.56 4.60 -16.73
CA ASN A 179 5.60 5.42 -17.45
C ASN A 179 4.64 6.22 -16.54
N VAL A 180 4.36 5.72 -15.33
CA VAL A 180 3.35 6.34 -14.44
C VAL A 180 3.98 7.19 -13.33
N TYR A 181 5.17 6.80 -12.82
CA TYR A 181 5.72 7.40 -11.62
C TYR A 181 7.09 8.09 -11.81
N GLU A 182 7.68 8.08 -13.00
CA GLU A 182 8.99 8.69 -13.22
C GLU A 182 8.88 10.22 -13.42
N GLY A 183 8.85 10.96 -12.31
CA GLY A 183 8.70 12.40 -12.33
C GLY A 183 9.96 13.15 -12.72
N TRP A 184 11.16 12.64 -12.36
CA TRP A 184 12.44 13.32 -12.64
C TRP A 184 12.78 13.43 -14.13
N HIS A 185 12.30 12.51 -14.98
CA HIS A 185 12.55 12.55 -16.42
C HIS A 185 11.50 13.38 -17.18
N SER A 186 10.28 13.48 -16.65
CA SER A 186 9.16 14.10 -17.34
C SER A 186 8.97 15.59 -17.01
N ASN A 187 9.51 16.05 -15.87
CA ASN A 187 9.28 17.40 -15.36
C ASN A 187 10.59 18.11 -15.00
N SER A 188 10.56 19.44 -14.96
CA SER A 188 11.69 20.23 -14.46
C SER A 188 11.91 20.00 -12.95
N PHE A 189 13.14 20.20 -12.48
CA PHE A 189 13.49 20.04 -11.06
C PHE A 189 12.57 20.88 -10.15
N SER A 190 12.25 22.11 -10.55
CA SER A 190 11.38 23.00 -9.78
C SER A 190 9.95 22.46 -9.68
N GLU A 191 9.41 21.90 -10.76
CA GLU A 191 8.08 21.29 -10.78
C GLU A 191 8.01 20.05 -9.90
N VAL A 192 9.02 19.17 -9.99
CA VAL A 192 9.11 18.00 -9.13
C VAL A 192 9.11 18.37 -7.66
N ILE A 193 9.93 19.35 -7.26
CA ILE A 193 9.98 19.81 -5.86
C ILE A 193 8.62 20.40 -5.44
N LYS A 194 7.99 21.21 -6.29
CA LYS A 194 6.66 21.76 -6.02
C LYS A 194 5.61 20.64 -5.82
N HIS A 195 5.59 19.65 -6.71
CA HIS A 195 4.67 18.52 -6.59
C HIS A 195 4.90 17.70 -5.33
N LEU A 196 6.16 17.42 -4.97
CA LEU A 196 6.50 16.71 -3.74
C LEU A 196 6.11 17.51 -2.48
N LEU A 197 6.36 18.81 -2.45
CA LEU A 197 5.97 19.65 -1.32
C LEU A 197 4.44 19.69 -1.13
N LEU A 198 3.69 19.84 -2.23
CA LEU A 198 2.23 19.75 -2.19
C LEU A 198 1.74 18.37 -1.72
N TYR A 199 2.34 17.30 -2.23
CA TYR A 199 2.04 15.93 -1.82
C TYR A 199 2.25 15.73 -0.31
N PHE A 200 3.41 16.14 0.22
CA PHE A 200 3.69 16.02 1.65
C PHE A 200 2.77 16.89 2.50
N ALA A 201 2.51 18.13 2.08
CA ALA A 201 1.57 19.01 2.77
C ALA A 201 0.17 18.39 2.85
N ASN A 202 -0.33 17.87 1.73
CA ASN A 202 -1.63 17.22 1.66
C ASN A 202 -1.72 15.98 2.57
N ILE A 203 -0.67 15.15 2.58
CA ILE A 203 -0.63 13.99 3.49
C ILE A 203 -0.63 14.46 4.95
N LEU A 204 0.21 15.43 5.33
CA LEU A 204 0.32 15.88 6.72
C LEU A 204 -0.95 16.56 7.23
N ILE A 205 -1.67 17.29 6.37
CA ILE A 205 -2.94 17.93 6.71
C ILE A 205 -4.08 16.91 6.78
N SER A 206 -3.93 15.77 6.12
CA SER A 206 -4.94 14.73 6.11
C SER A 206 -5.28 14.23 7.52
N PRO A 207 -6.57 14.04 7.84
CA PRO A 207 -6.99 13.37 9.07
C PRO A 207 -6.35 11.98 9.26
N LEU A 208 -6.02 11.25 8.18
CA LEU A 208 -5.32 9.95 8.25
C LEU A 208 -3.95 10.06 8.91
N SER A 209 -3.30 11.21 8.81
CA SER A 209 -1.99 11.45 9.37
C SER A 209 -2.03 11.98 10.82
N PHE A 210 -3.23 12.09 11.43
CA PHE A 210 -3.37 12.62 12.79
C PHE A 210 -2.40 11.98 13.78
N THR A 211 -2.37 10.65 13.82
CA THR A 211 -1.50 9.90 14.74
C THR A 211 -0.01 10.09 14.41
N TYR A 212 0.33 10.17 13.11
CA TYR A 212 1.70 10.41 12.65
C TYR A 212 2.17 11.83 13.02
N VAL A 213 1.35 12.84 12.78
CA VAL A 213 1.65 14.24 13.14
C VAL A 213 1.78 14.39 14.66
N LEU A 214 0.85 13.78 15.42
CA LEU A 214 0.91 13.82 16.88
C LEU A 214 2.16 13.11 17.44
N ALA A 215 2.52 11.95 16.91
CA ALA A 215 3.75 11.25 17.29
C ALA A 215 5.00 12.11 16.99
N SER A 216 5.01 12.80 15.84
CA SER A 216 6.10 13.72 15.46
C SER A 216 6.20 14.92 16.39
N LEU A 217 5.06 15.52 16.77
CA LEU A 217 5.01 16.63 17.72
C LEU A 217 5.46 16.19 19.13
N LEU A 218 5.01 15.03 19.58
CA LEU A 218 5.46 14.45 20.85
C LEU A 218 6.97 14.21 20.83
N LEU A 219 7.53 13.70 19.72
CA LEU A 219 8.98 13.54 19.60
C LEU A 219 9.73 14.87 19.80
N ILE A 220 9.24 15.97 19.24
CA ILE A 220 9.82 17.30 19.45
C ILE A 220 9.74 17.70 20.92
N CYS A 221 8.63 17.44 21.60
CA CYS A 221 8.49 17.74 23.04
C CYS A 221 9.49 16.95 23.90
N PHE A 222 9.85 15.74 23.49
CA PHE A 222 10.78 14.86 24.19
C PHE A 222 12.22 14.89 23.65
N VAL A 223 12.55 15.80 22.72
CA VAL A 223 13.86 15.87 22.07
C VAL A 223 15.04 15.87 23.05
N ARG A 224 14.91 16.58 24.17
CA ARG A 224 15.96 16.69 25.22
C ARG A 224 16.23 15.38 25.97
N LYS A 225 15.37 14.37 25.81
CA LYS A 225 15.52 13.06 26.46
C LYS A 225 16.35 12.08 25.64
N PHE A 226 16.63 12.41 24.39
CA PHE A 226 17.35 11.56 23.45
C PHE A 226 18.72 12.14 23.09
N SER A 227 19.69 11.26 22.85
CA SER A 227 20.97 11.68 22.24
C SER A 227 20.74 12.13 20.80
N LEU A 228 21.64 12.96 20.27
CA LEU A 228 21.57 13.43 18.88
C LEU A 228 21.46 12.27 17.87
N ILE A 229 22.19 11.19 18.10
CA ILE A 229 22.17 10.01 17.22
C ILE A 229 20.79 9.35 17.21
N ILE A 230 20.18 9.15 18.38
CA ILE A 230 18.84 8.59 18.50
C ILE A 230 17.84 9.53 17.83
N MET A 231 17.97 10.82 18.03
CA MET A 231 17.09 11.81 17.43
C MET A 231 17.16 11.80 15.91
N LEU A 232 18.36 11.77 15.32
CA LEU A 232 18.56 11.66 13.87
C LEU A 232 17.99 10.34 13.32
N ALA A 233 18.18 9.23 14.05
CA ALA A 233 17.61 7.94 13.66
C ALA A 233 16.08 7.94 13.69
N LEU A 234 15.45 8.58 14.69
CA LEU A 234 13.99 8.73 14.79
C LEU A 234 13.42 9.62 13.68
N LEU A 235 14.10 10.72 13.36
CA LEU A 235 13.74 11.56 12.21
C LEU A 235 13.88 10.78 10.90
N GLY A 236 14.92 9.95 10.78
CA GLY A 236 15.08 9.03 9.66
C GLY A 236 13.92 8.05 9.54
N CYS A 237 13.50 7.41 10.63
CA CYS A 237 12.33 6.53 10.63
C CYS A 237 11.05 7.26 10.18
N LEU A 238 10.84 8.50 10.64
CA LEU A 238 9.67 9.29 10.21
C LEU A 238 9.75 9.70 8.72
N ALA A 239 10.94 9.94 8.18
CA ALA A 239 11.12 10.36 6.79
C ALA A 239 11.09 9.19 5.78
N LEU A 240 11.55 8.00 6.18
CA LEU A 240 11.72 6.84 5.31
C LEU A 240 10.45 6.39 4.56
N PRO A 241 9.22 6.41 5.12
CA PRO A 241 8.02 6.05 4.37
C PRO A 241 7.84 6.83 3.07
N PHE A 242 8.37 8.05 3.01
CA PHE A 242 8.28 8.95 1.85
C PHE A 242 9.45 8.80 0.87
N ALA A 243 10.42 7.92 1.15
CA ALA A 243 11.62 7.79 0.33
C ALA A 243 11.32 7.45 -1.13
N PHE A 244 10.30 6.63 -1.40
CA PHE A 244 9.90 6.32 -2.77
C PHE A 244 9.35 7.53 -3.53
N ALA A 245 8.57 8.39 -2.88
CA ALA A 245 8.08 9.61 -3.52
C ALA A 245 9.25 10.51 -3.95
N VAL A 246 10.23 10.68 -3.06
CA VAL A 246 11.44 11.45 -3.34
C VAL A 246 12.27 10.79 -4.44
N PHE A 247 12.48 9.47 -4.37
CA PHE A 247 13.26 8.72 -5.36
C PHE A 247 12.66 8.79 -6.76
N LEU A 248 11.33 8.65 -6.87
CA LEU A 248 10.62 8.70 -8.13
C LEU A 248 10.35 10.14 -8.62
N GLY A 249 10.45 11.14 -7.74
CA GLY A 249 10.11 12.53 -8.07
C GLY A 249 8.63 12.76 -8.34
N ALA A 250 7.77 11.91 -7.80
CA ALA A 250 6.34 11.93 -8.06
C ALA A 250 5.51 11.55 -6.82
N PRO A 251 4.26 12.04 -6.71
CA PRO A 251 3.30 11.54 -5.73
C PRO A 251 3.11 10.03 -5.87
N ILE A 252 3.15 9.32 -4.75
CA ILE A 252 2.93 7.88 -4.71
C ILE A 252 1.57 7.56 -4.06
N PRO A 253 0.90 6.45 -4.45
CA PRO A 253 -0.33 6.02 -3.81
C PRO A 253 -0.17 5.77 -2.32
N LEU A 254 -1.23 6.04 -1.53
CA LEU A 254 -1.21 5.85 -0.07
C LEU A 254 -0.88 4.42 0.36
N ARG A 255 -1.21 3.43 -0.47
CA ARG A 255 -0.87 2.01 -0.23
C ARG A 255 0.62 1.75 -0.09
N ILE A 256 1.47 2.58 -0.72
CA ILE A 256 2.94 2.46 -0.62
C ILE A 256 3.45 2.94 0.75
N LEU A 257 2.67 3.78 1.45
CA LEU A 257 3.02 4.35 2.75
C LEU A 257 2.78 3.40 3.93
N PHE A 258 2.55 2.11 3.70
CA PHE A 258 2.35 1.12 4.78
C PHE A 258 3.53 0.97 5.78
N PRO A 259 4.74 1.51 5.57
CA PRO A 259 5.73 1.60 6.63
C PRO A 259 5.40 2.61 7.75
N ILE A 260 4.59 3.64 7.51
CA ILE A 260 4.22 4.67 8.52
C ILE A 260 3.80 4.09 9.89
N PRO A 261 2.97 3.03 9.98
CA PRO A 261 2.61 2.43 11.26
C PRO A 261 3.81 1.96 12.08
N LEU A 262 4.84 1.44 11.45
CA LEU A 262 6.07 1.03 12.14
C LEU A 262 6.81 2.26 12.71
N SER A 263 6.95 3.34 11.92
CA SER A 263 7.55 4.60 12.39
C SER A 263 6.82 5.14 13.62
N ILE A 264 5.48 5.17 13.59
CA ILE A 264 4.65 5.62 14.72
C ILE A 264 4.87 4.71 15.94
N ALA A 265 4.85 3.39 15.74
CA ALA A 265 5.04 2.41 16.80
C ALA A 265 6.40 2.58 17.51
N ILE A 266 7.47 2.81 16.73
CA ILE A 266 8.82 3.07 17.25
C ILE A 266 8.83 4.36 18.10
N VAL A 267 8.32 5.45 17.56
CA VAL A 267 8.32 6.75 18.25
C VAL A 267 7.50 6.67 19.54
N MET A 268 6.29 6.13 19.50
CA MET A 268 5.41 6.02 20.66
C MET A 268 5.97 5.09 21.73
N LEU A 269 6.59 3.98 21.35
CA LEU A 269 7.28 3.08 22.28
C LEU A 269 8.40 3.81 23.03
N LEU A 270 9.24 4.57 22.32
CA LEU A 270 10.38 5.26 22.90
C LEU A 270 9.95 6.43 23.78
N ILE A 271 8.94 7.19 23.38
CA ILE A 271 8.33 8.23 24.23
C ILE A 271 7.76 7.61 25.50
N PHE A 272 7.02 6.49 25.37
CA PHE A 272 6.49 5.78 26.52
C PHE A 272 7.62 5.35 27.48
N ARG A 273 8.75 4.87 26.93
CA ARG A 273 9.89 4.41 27.74
C ARG A 273 10.55 5.53 28.54
N VAL A 274 10.75 6.71 27.95
CA VAL A 274 11.49 7.84 28.57
C VAL A 274 10.62 8.77 29.41
N THR A 275 9.29 8.65 29.32
CA THR A 275 8.39 9.50 30.08
C THR A 275 8.21 9.04 31.51
N SER A 276 8.13 9.98 32.46
CA SER A 276 7.78 9.71 33.86
C SER A 276 6.25 9.50 34.03
N ASN A 277 5.44 10.26 33.29
CA ASN A 277 3.98 10.19 33.37
C ASN A 277 3.41 9.16 32.39
N LYS A 278 3.53 7.87 32.74
CA LYS A 278 3.03 6.75 31.90
C LYS A 278 1.51 6.84 31.64
N LYS A 279 0.73 7.30 32.64
CA LYS A 279 -0.74 7.42 32.51
C LYS A 279 -1.14 8.38 31.40
N LEU A 280 -0.45 9.54 31.31
CA LEU A 280 -0.72 10.52 30.25
C LEU A 280 -0.45 9.93 28.86
N ILE A 281 0.69 9.25 28.69
CA ILE A 281 1.02 8.65 27.39
C ILE A 281 0.05 7.51 27.02
N ILE A 282 -0.40 6.71 28.00
CA ILE A 282 -1.44 5.71 27.77
C ILE A 282 -2.74 6.38 27.31
N ALA A 283 -3.17 7.46 27.96
CA ALA A 283 -4.37 8.19 27.57
C ALA A 283 -4.27 8.74 26.13
N ILE A 284 -3.11 9.32 25.78
CA ILE A 284 -2.84 9.79 24.40
C ILE A 284 -2.85 8.60 23.42
N ALA A 285 -2.23 7.49 23.77
CA ALA A 285 -2.21 6.29 22.94
C ALA A 285 -3.63 5.76 22.72
N CYS A 286 -4.46 5.66 23.76
CA CYS A 286 -5.86 5.25 23.63
C CYS A 286 -6.65 6.18 22.71
N LEU A 287 -6.45 7.51 22.83
CA LEU A 287 -7.10 8.48 21.94
C LEU A 287 -6.66 8.26 20.47
N CYS A 288 -5.36 8.13 20.21
CA CYS A 288 -4.85 7.84 18.87
C CYS A 288 -5.42 6.57 18.29
N LEU A 289 -5.42 5.48 19.06
CA LEU A 289 -5.96 4.20 18.62
C LEU A 289 -7.46 4.27 18.35
N PHE A 290 -8.22 5.01 19.17
CA PHE A 290 -9.63 5.27 18.93
C PHE A 290 -9.86 6.03 17.62
N VAL A 291 -9.07 7.09 17.36
CA VAL A 291 -9.13 7.85 16.10
C VAL A 291 -8.79 6.98 14.91
N ASN A 292 -7.71 6.19 14.98
CA ASN A 292 -7.32 5.26 13.93
C ASN A 292 -8.41 4.22 13.66
N PHE A 293 -8.99 3.63 14.71
CA PHE A 293 -10.06 2.64 14.57
C PHE A 293 -11.31 3.26 13.93
N LYS A 294 -11.72 4.47 14.37
CA LYS A 294 -12.79 5.22 13.72
C LYS A 294 -12.52 5.40 12.23
N GLN A 295 -11.32 5.81 11.86
CA GLN A 295 -10.95 6.02 10.45
C GLN A 295 -10.97 4.71 9.65
N ILE A 296 -10.50 3.59 10.22
CA ILE A 296 -10.59 2.26 9.61
C ILE A 296 -12.04 1.92 9.30
N CYS A 297 -12.94 2.07 10.28
CA CYS A 297 -14.37 1.79 10.09
C CYS A 297 -14.98 2.68 9.01
N GLN A 298 -14.65 3.97 9.01
CA GLN A 298 -15.17 4.92 8.01
C GLN A 298 -14.67 4.60 6.60
N LEU A 299 -13.36 4.31 6.42
CA LEU A 299 -12.78 3.93 5.13
C LEU A 299 -13.40 2.64 4.59
N THR A 300 -13.48 1.61 5.43
CA THR A 300 -14.06 0.32 5.04
C THR A 300 -15.54 0.47 4.65
N TYR A 301 -16.29 1.28 5.40
CA TYR A 301 -17.69 1.57 5.07
C TYR A 301 -17.81 2.29 3.74
N SER A 302 -17.04 3.36 3.51
CA SER A 302 -17.07 4.13 2.27
C SER A 302 -16.75 3.25 1.06
N GLN A 303 -15.74 2.40 1.17
CA GLN A 303 -15.39 1.48 0.08
C GLN A 303 -16.48 0.45 -0.21
N ASN A 304 -17.11 -0.11 0.82
CA ASN A 304 -18.23 -1.01 0.63
C ASN A 304 -19.42 -0.31 -0.06
N MET A 305 -19.67 0.96 0.28
CA MET A 305 -20.74 1.74 -0.38
C MET A 305 -20.43 2.01 -1.85
N VAL A 306 -19.18 2.36 -2.17
CA VAL A 306 -18.74 2.55 -3.56
C VAL A 306 -18.87 1.24 -4.35
N GLN A 307 -18.47 0.13 -3.77
CA GLN A 307 -18.61 -1.18 -4.40
C GLN A 307 -20.08 -1.47 -4.75
N LYS A 308 -20.99 -1.33 -3.78
CA LYS A 308 -22.41 -1.53 -4.01
C LYS A 308 -22.98 -0.58 -5.07
N TYR A 309 -22.51 0.66 -5.10
CA TYR A 309 -22.92 1.62 -6.12
C TYR A 309 -22.48 1.18 -7.52
N ASN A 310 -21.23 0.73 -7.66
CA ASN A 310 -20.73 0.23 -8.93
C ASN A 310 -21.46 -1.05 -9.38
N GLU A 311 -21.70 -1.99 -8.45
CA GLU A 311 -22.47 -3.19 -8.71
C GLU A 311 -23.86 -2.82 -9.26
N TYR A 312 -24.60 -1.99 -8.52
CA TYR A 312 -25.94 -1.55 -8.92
C TYR A 312 -25.97 -0.87 -10.29
N ASN A 313 -25.03 0.06 -10.55
CA ASN A 313 -25.00 0.76 -11.83
C ASN A 313 -24.66 -0.17 -13.01
N LEU A 314 -23.74 -1.11 -12.82
CA LEU A 314 -23.37 -2.04 -13.87
C LEU A 314 -24.46 -3.10 -14.12
N GLU A 315 -25.14 -3.56 -13.08
CA GLU A 315 -26.31 -4.44 -13.22
C GLU A 315 -27.47 -3.73 -13.96
N HIS A 316 -27.73 -2.48 -13.59
CA HIS A 316 -28.77 -1.67 -14.26
C HIS A 316 -28.40 -1.41 -15.72
N LEU A 317 -27.14 -1.03 -16.00
CA LEU A 317 -26.64 -0.85 -17.36
C LEU A 317 -26.76 -2.15 -18.18
N TYR A 318 -26.38 -3.28 -17.58
CA TYR A 318 -26.48 -4.58 -18.25
C TYR A 318 -27.93 -4.95 -18.57
N SER A 319 -28.86 -4.70 -17.65
CA SER A 319 -30.31 -4.89 -17.91
C SER A 319 -30.76 -4.08 -19.13
N ILE A 320 -30.41 -2.80 -19.21
CA ILE A 320 -30.72 -1.97 -20.38
C ILE A 320 -30.09 -2.50 -21.67
N LEU A 321 -28.85 -2.97 -21.61
CA LEU A 321 -28.19 -3.60 -22.77
C LEU A 321 -28.86 -4.90 -23.20
N HIS A 322 -29.26 -5.72 -22.22
CA HIS A 322 -29.94 -6.98 -22.47
C HIS A 322 -31.35 -6.75 -23.06
N ASP A 323 -32.10 -5.79 -22.53
CA ASP A 323 -33.42 -5.44 -23.06
C ASP A 323 -33.32 -4.91 -24.50
N LYS A 324 -32.27 -4.16 -24.81
CA LYS A 324 -32.10 -3.56 -26.15
C LYS A 324 -31.55 -4.54 -27.19
N PHE A 325 -30.69 -5.48 -26.79
CA PHE A 325 -29.94 -6.35 -27.74
C PHE A 325 -30.23 -7.83 -27.55
N GLY A 326 -30.88 -8.25 -26.48
CA GLY A 326 -31.24 -9.62 -26.15
C GLY A 326 -30.03 -10.57 -26.13
N ASN A 327 -30.21 -11.78 -26.49
CA ASN A 327 -29.16 -12.82 -26.55
C ASN A 327 -27.98 -12.47 -27.47
N LYS A 328 -28.12 -11.49 -28.37
CA LYS A 328 -27.02 -11.04 -29.23
C LYS A 328 -25.92 -10.33 -28.41
N LEU A 329 -26.23 -9.87 -27.20
CA LEU A 329 -25.28 -9.20 -26.29
C LEU A 329 -24.08 -10.12 -26.00
N TYR A 330 -24.32 -11.43 -25.75
CA TYR A 330 -23.26 -12.41 -25.41
C TYR A 330 -22.14 -12.48 -26.44
N ASN A 331 -22.46 -12.27 -27.72
CA ASN A 331 -21.51 -12.37 -28.83
C ASN A 331 -21.11 -11.00 -29.41
N THR A 332 -21.60 -9.89 -28.80
CA THR A 332 -21.34 -8.54 -29.29
C THR A 332 -20.31 -7.86 -28.39
N PRO A 333 -19.22 -7.31 -28.94
CA PRO A 333 -18.28 -6.51 -28.16
C PRO A 333 -18.96 -5.26 -27.61
N VAL A 334 -18.72 -4.97 -26.33
CA VAL A 334 -19.17 -3.73 -25.66
C VAL A 334 -17.96 -2.90 -25.30
N VAL A 335 -17.90 -1.70 -25.86
CA VAL A 335 -16.84 -0.70 -25.59
C VAL A 335 -17.37 0.33 -24.60
N PHE A 336 -16.75 0.41 -23.44
CA PHE A 336 -17.00 1.45 -22.45
C PHE A 336 -16.05 2.62 -22.71
N ILE A 337 -16.62 3.82 -22.77
CA ILE A 337 -15.91 5.07 -23.00
C ILE A 337 -15.92 5.85 -21.69
N ALA A 338 -14.74 6.19 -21.19
CA ALA A 338 -14.46 6.75 -19.89
C ALA A 338 -14.87 5.85 -18.71
N SER A 339 -14.46 6.21 -17.51
CA SER A 339 -14.74 5.43 -16.30
C SER A 339 -16.09 5.81 -15.71
N PRO A 340 -16.84 4.87 -15.12
CA PRO A 340 -17.99 5.25 -14.31
C PRO A 340 -17.49 6.09 -13.14
N LYS A 341 -18.00 7.31 -13.01
CA LYS A 341 -17.70 8.16 -11.86
C LYS A 341 -18.79 7.93 -10.82
N ALA A 342 -18.41 7.43 -9.65
CA ALA A 342 -19.31 7.46 -8.52
C ALA A 342 -19.60 8.90 -8.12
N ASP A 343 -20.83 9.18 -7.75
CA ASP A 343 -21.20 10.48 -7.22
C ASP A 343 -20.33 10.77 -5.98
N ASN A 344 -19.67 11.91 -5.97
CA ASN A 344 -18.85 12.40 -4.87
C ASN A 344 -19.55 12.35 -3.51
N SER A 345 -20.89 12.37 -3.49
CA SER A 345 -21.68 12.24 -2.28
C SER A 345 -21.47 10.93 -1.52
N PHE A 346 -21.08 9.83 -2.18
CA PHE A 346 -20.81 8.54 -1.54
C PHE A 346 -19.44 8.48 -0.87
N TYR A 347 -18.44 9.13 -1.46
CA TYR A 347 -17.07 9.08 -0.96
C TYR A 347 -16.82 10.00 0.22
N ILE A 348 -17.47 11.15 0.24
CA ILE A 348 -16.88 12.34 0.83
C ILE A 348 -17.61 12.83 2.06
N ARG A 349 -18.88 12.51 2.20
CA ARG A 349 -19.68 13.12 3.29
C ARG A 349 -19.18 12.80 4.69
N HIS A 350 -18.30 11.83 4.85
CA HIS A 350 -17.96 11.35 6.18
C HIS A 350 -16.48 11.40 6.57
N ILE A 351 -15.53 11.60 5.63
CA ILE A 351 -14.10 11.52 5.99
C ILE A 351 -13.21 12.59 5.37
N TYR A 352 -13.36 12.93 4.09
CA TYR A 352 -12.44 13.83 3.38
C TYR A 352 -13.19 14.69 2.37
N SER A 353 -12.83 15.97 2.32
CA SER A 353 -13.44 16.96 1.44
C SER A 353 -12.86 16.97 0.02
N GLU A 354 -11.94 16.05 -0.33
CA GLU A 354 -11.29 16.07 -1.63
C GLU A 354 -11.07 14.68 -2.24
N PRO A 355 -11.25 14.55 -3.58
CA PRO A 355 -11.03 13.30 -4.33
C PRO A 355 -9.58 12.79 -4.30
N PHE A 356 -8.65 13.54 -3.72
CA PHE A 356 -7.23 13.22 -3.63
C PHE A 356 -6.94 11.88 -2.94
N TYR A 357 -7.80 11.42 -2.05
CA TYR A 357 -7.62 10.18 -1.30
C TYR A 357 -8.28 8.97 -1.94
N PHE A 358 -9.17 9.20 -2.83
CA PHE A 358 -9.89 8.21 -3.60
C PHE A 358 -9.83 8.61 -5.07
N ASN A 359 -8.69 8.46 -5.70
CA ASN A 359 -8.63 8.25 -7.14
C ASN A 359 -9.16 6.84 -7.41
N SER A 360 -10.38 6.64 -6.99
CA SER A 360 -10.98 5.40 -6.55
C SER A 360 -11.52 4.57 -7.70
N ASP A 361 -11.78 5.18 -8.82
CA ASP A 361 -12.33 4.46 -9.96
C ASP A 361 -11.32 3.47 -10.52
N GLU A 362 -10.02 3.81 -10.48
CA GLU A 362 -8.96 2.89 -10.83
C GLU A 362 -8.69 1.86 -9.73
N ASP A 363 -8.68 2.30 -8.47
CA ASP A 363 -8.29 1.45 -7.35
C ASP A 363 -9.35 0.41 -7.04
N PHE A 364 -10.64 0.71 -7.15
CA PHE A 364 -11.70 -0.24 -6.85
C PHE A 364 -11.80 -1.36 -7.89
N LEU A 365 -11.90 -1.03 -9.18
CA LEU A 365 -11.97 -2.02 -10.25
C LEU A 365 -10.68 -2.85 -10.38
N SER A 366 -9.52 -2.32 -9.97
CA SER A 366 -8.26 -3.05 -9.92
C SER A 366 -8.14 -3.96 -8.69
N ASN A 367 -8.88 -3.69 -7.62
CA ASN A 367 -8.80 -4.45 -6.37
C ASN A 367 -9.34 -5.87 -6.45
N VAL A 368 -10.25 -6.13 -7.35
CA VAL A 368 -10.98 -7.41 -7.44
C VAL A 368 -10.34 -8.38 -8.43
N PHE A 369 -9.46 -7.94 -9.35
CA PHE A 369 -9.06 -8.75 -10.50
C PHE A 369 -7.59 -9.18 -10.56
N PRO A 370 -7.29 -10.39 -11.11
CA PRO A 370 -5.95 -10.94 -11.14
C PRO A 370 -5.01 -10.28 -12.16
N ASP A 371 -3.71 -10.51 -11.96
CA ASP A 371 -2.52 -9.88 -12.54
C ASP A 371 -2.45 -9.64 -14.06
N LYS A 372 -3.25 -10.31 -14.88
CA LYS A 372 -3.26 -10.07 -16.34
C LYS A 372 -3.76 -8.67 -16.73
N MET A 373 -4.39 -7.96 -15.80
CA MET A 373 -4.96 -6.63 -16.06
C MET A 373 -3.94 -5.50 -16.00
N TRP A 374 -2.81 -5.69 -15.33
CA TRP A 374 -1.78 -4.66 -15.23
C TRP A 374 -1.10 -4.32 -16.57
N GLN A 375 -1.17 -5.24 -17.53
CA GLN A 375 -0.63 -5.03 -18.87
C GLN A 375 -1.56 -4.23 -19.78
N THR A 376 -2.85 -4.13 -19.44
CA THR A 376 -3.85 -3.41 -20.23
C THR A 376 -4.55 -2.41 -19.33
N SER A 377 -4.14 -1.16 -19.37
CA SER A 377 -4.71 -0.03 -18.60
C SER A 377 -6.13 0.36 -19.04
N SER A 378 -6.76 -0.41 -19.92
CA SER A 378 -8.06 -0.09 -20.46
C SER A 378 -9.19 -0.38 -19.47
N ILE A 379 -10.03 0.63 -19.22
CA ILE A 379 -11.26 0.53 -18.44
C ILE A 379 -12.15 -0.64 -18.94
N ASN A 380 -12.10 -0.94 -20.24
CA ASN A 380 -12.88 -2.01 -20.84
C ASN A 380 -12.56 -3.40 -20.27
N HIS A 381 -11.29 -3.68 -19.99
CA HIS A 381 -10.90 -4.94 -19.37
C HIS A 381 -11.36 -5.01 -17.90
N ARG A 382 -11.27 -3.91 -17.16
CA ARG A 382 -11.68 -3.84 -15.75
C ARG A 382 -13.17 -4.05 -15.61
N VAL A 383 -13.98 -3.33 -16.39
CA VAL A 383 -15.44 -3.47 -16.39
C VAL A 383 -15.85 -4.87 -16.88
N TYR A 384 -15.19 -5.41 -17.91
CA TYR A 384 -15.47 -6.75 -18.42
C TYR A 384 -15.32 -7.82 -17.34
N TYR A 385 -14.19 -7.85 -16.64
CA TYR A 385 -13.97 -8.85 -15.60
C TYR A 385 -14.87 -8.65 -14.39
N PHE A 386 -15.16 -7.40 -14.03
CA PHE A 386 -16.09 -7.11 -12.95
C PHE A 386 -17.51 -7.58 -13.29
N MET A 387 -17.98 -7.33 -14.50
CA MET A 387 -19.26 -7.85 -14.96
C MET A 387 -19.28 -9.38 -15.02
N GLN A 388 -18.21 -10.02 -15.48
CA GLN A 388 -18.12 -11.49 -15.41
C GLN A 388 -18.21 -12.01 -13.97
N TRP A 389 -17.58 -11.34 -13.04
CA TRP A 389 -17.68 -11.70 -11.61
C TRP A 389 -19.12 -11.58 -11.09
N LEU A 390 -19.88 -10.62 -11.57
CA LEU A 390 -21.31 -10.46 -11.29
C LEU A 390 -22.19 -11.46 -12.06
N GLY A 391 -21.63 -12.31 -12.93
CA GLY A 391 -22.40 -13.21 -13.78
C GLY A 391 -22.98 -12.55 -15.04
N LEU A 392 -22.52 -11.36 -15.39
CA LEU A 392 -22.98 -10.55 -16.51
C LEU A 392 -22.03 -10.69 -17.71
N PHE A 393 -22.45 -11.39 -18.75
CA PHE A 393 -21.55 -11.78 -19.84
C PHE A 393 -21.79 -10.97 -21.11
N TYR A 394 -20.71 -10.53 -21.75
CA TYR A 394 -20.64 -9.96 -23.09
C TYR A 394 -19.27 -10.26 -23.71
N LYS A 395 -19.04 -9.90 -24.97
CA LYS A 395 -17.76 -10.14 -25.63
C LYS A 395 -16.78 -9.01 -25.34
N LEU A 396 -15.56 -9.35 -24.91
CA LEU A 396 -14.48 -8.37 -24.70
C LEU A 396 -14.14 -7.68 -26.03
N PRO A 397 -14.04 -6.31 -26.08
CA PRO A 397 -13.63 -5.61 -27.28
C PRO A 397 -12.13 -5.74 -27.53
N THR A 398 -11.73 -5.64 -28.80
CA THR A 398 -10.32 -5.52 -29.19
C THR A 398 -9.80 -4.10 -29.00
N GLU A 399 -8.47 -3.90 -28.97
CA GLU A 399 -7.86 -2.56 -28.86
C GLU A 399 -8.28 -1.64 -30.01
N GLN A 400 -8.42 -2.16 -31.24
CA GLN A 400 -8.92 -1.38 -32.39
C GLN A 400 -10.36 -0.91 -32.18
N GLN A 401 -11.20 -1.73 -31.55
CA GLN A 401 -12.59 -1.36 -31.24
C GLN A 401 -12.65 -0.31 -30.12
N ILE A 402 -11.76 -0.40 -29.14
CA ILE A 402 -11.63 0.59 -28.07
C ILE A 402 -11.18 1.94 -28.65
N GLU A 403 -10.23 1.94 -29.58
CA GLU A 403 -9.78 3.18 -30.21
C GLU A 403 -10.89 3.84 -31.07
N LEU A 404 -11.69 3.02 -31.77
CA LEU A 404 -12.89 3.52 -32.44
C LEU A 404 -13.88 4.17 -31.46
N GLY A 405 -14.00 3.61 -30.26
CA GLY A 405 -14.82 4.18 -29.20
C GLY A 405 -14.39 5.59 -28.81
N LYS A 406 -13.08 5.84 -28.68
CA LYS A 406 -12.55 7.17 -28.41
C LYS A 406 -12.91 8.18 -29.51
N GLN A 407 -12.86 7.76 -30.76
CA GLN A 407 -13.21 8.62 -31.90
C GLN A 407 -14.68 9.03 -31.93
N ILE A 408 -15.60 8.15 -31.53
CA ILE A 408 -17.04 8.48 -31.52
C ILE A 408 -17.52 9.11 -30.21
N SER A 409 -16.70 9.10 -29.17
CA SER A 409 -17.01 9.66 -27.83
C SER A 409 -17.65 11.06 -27.86
N PRO A 410 -17.18 12.05 -28.67
CA PRO A 410 -17.77 13.36 -28.71
C PRO A 410 -19.22 13.41 -29.16
N SER A 411 -19.67 12.39 -29.93
CA SER A 411 -21.03 12.31 -30.47
C SER A 411 -22.03 11.61 -29.55
N LEU A 412 -21.58 11.07 -28.41
CA LEU A 412 -22.41 10.31 -27.48
C LEU A 412 -22.75 11.14 -26.25
N ALA A 413 -24.00 11.04 -25.80
CA ALA A 413 -24.42 11.50 -24.48
C ALA A 413 -23.81 10.64 -23.39
N ILE A 414 -23.83 11.10 -22.14
CA ILE A 414 -23.34 10.35 -20.98
C ILE A 414 -24.47 9.47 -20.43
N PHE A 415 -24.18 8.23 -20.07
CA PHE A 415 -25.14 7.34 -19.39
C PHE A 415 -25.57 7.95 -18.04
N PRO A 416 -26.87 7.94 -17.71
CA PRO A 416 -27.98 7.22 -18.35
C PRO A 416 -28.77 8.00 -19.42
N GLU A 417 -28.28 9.09 -19.95
CA GLU A 417 -29.01 9.92 -20.91
C GLU A 417 -29.30 9.19 -22.22
N LYS A 418 -30.39 9.61 -22.90
CA LYS A 418 -30.74 9.06 -24.21
C LYS A 418 -29.64 9.39 -25.23
N GLY A 419 -29.12 8.35 -25.92
CA GLY A 419 -28.00 8.49 -26.85
C GLY A 419 -26.64 8.07 -26.28
N SER A 420 -26.56 7.70 -25.00
CA SER A 420 -25.35 7.18 -24.36
C SER A 420 -24.96 5.77 -24.83
N ILE A 421 -25.93 5.02 -25.37
CA ILE A 421 -25.74 3.66 -25.87
C ILE A 421 -26.05 3.63 -27.36
N THR A 422 -25.05 3.32 -28.18
CA THR A 422 -25.19 3.20 -29.64
C THR A 422 -24.59 1.90 -30.15
N LYS A 423 -25.13 1.37 -31.28
CA LYS A 423 -24.55 0.21 -31.96
C LYS A 423 -24.08 0.63 -33.34
N LYS A 424 -22.79 0.42 -33.64
CA LYS A 424 -22.17 0.68 -34.95
C LYS A 424 -21.20 -0.44 -35.29
N ASN A 425 -21.21 -0.91 -36.53
CA ASN A 425 -20.32 -1.99 -37.03
C ASN A 425 -20.33 -3.24 -36.14
N ASN A 426 -21.52 -3.64 -35.70
CA ASN A 426 -21.71 -4.77 -34.75
C ASN A 426 -20.94 -4.65 -33.43
N ILE A 427 -20.64 -3.42 -32.98
CA ILE A 427 -20.02 -3.06 -31.69
C ILE A 427 -21.01 -2.18 -30.93
N ILE A 428 -21.18 -2.42 -29.65
CA ILE A 428 -21.97 -1.57 -28.75
C ILE A 428 -21.01 -0.61 -28.05
N PHE A 429 -21.31 0.66 -28.09
CA PHE A 429 -20.56 1.73 -27.42
C PHE A 429 -21.41 2.32 -26.32
N VAL A 430 -20.83 2.48 -25.14
CA VAL A 430 -21.46 3.05 -23.94
C VAL A 430 -20.56 4.13 -23.37
N LYS A 431 -21.02 5.36 -23.31
CA LYS A 431 -20.27 6.46 -22.70
C LYS A 431 -20.68 6.63 -21.23
N LEU A 432 -19.76 6.39 -20.30
CA LEU A 432 -20.02 6.38 -18.85
C LEU A 432 -19.75 7.73 -18.18
N SER A 433 -18.84 8.54 -18.73
CA SER A 433 -18.54 9.89 -18.24
C SER A 433 -17.89 10.75 -19.33
N GLU A 434 -17.50 11.98 -19.01
CA GLU A 434 -16.75 12.87 -19.90
C GLU A 434 -15.29 12.45 -20.08
#